data_9a8516b2a7d0ffee91e8092c8fa78fac
#
_entry.id   9a8516b2a7d0ffee91e8092c8fa78fac
#
_cell.length_a   1.000
_cell.length_b   1.000
_cell.length_c   1.000
_cell.angle_alpha   90.00
_cell.angle_beta   90.00
_cell.angle_gamma   90.00
#
_symmetry.space_group_name_H-M   'P 1'
#
loop_
_entity.id
_entity.type
_entity.pdbx_description
1 polymer ?
#
loop_
_entity_poly.entity_id
_entity_poly.type
_entity_poly.pdbx_seq_one_letter_code
_entity_poly.pdbx_strand_id
1 'polypeptide(L)'
;MTQLVIFDLDGVLIDSKDYHYDALNEALGEEYAISREEHVSTYDGLPTTAKLELLSKNKGLPAERYEEIWRAKQENTLHIFKTKVDKDYELMGYFQQLVEEGYKVAVASNSIRNTVKIILLRLGLLEFVDIYVSNEDVVRNKPFPSMYWKCMMALGALPDDTVILEDSHIGRQGALDSKCHLVPIENRSDLNQTKIDRIKRILQSEKQKVAWESKTMNVLIPMAGRGSRFATQGYTFPKPLIDVRVNQ
;
A
#
# COMPACT_ATOMS: atom_id res chain seq x y z
N MET A 1 -9.22 -6.35 -20.00
CA MET A 1 -8.85 -5.34 -18.99
C MET A 1 -7.88 -5.98 -18.02
N THR A 2 -6.92 -5.22 -17.49
CA THR A 2 -5.91 -5.73 -16.56
C THR A 2 -6.53 -5.90 -15.18
N GLN A 3 -6.56 -7.10 -14.64
CA GLN A 3 -6.97 -7.37 -13.27
C GLN A 3 -5.75 -7.29 -12.34
N LEU A 4 -5.85 -6.51 -11.28
CA LEU A 4 -4.76 -6.17 -10.40
C LEU A 4 -5.07 -6.54 -8.94
N VAL A 5 -4.12 -7.18 -8.28
CA VAL A 5 -4.13 -7.41 -6.84
C VAL A 5 -3.01 -6.62 -6.20
N ILE A 6 -3.33 -5.72 -5.28
CA ILE A 6 -2.35 -4.92 -4.54
C ILE A 6 -2.32 -5.40 -3.10
N PHE A 7 -1.17 -5.78 -2.63
CA PHE A 7 -0.93 -6.18 -1.25
C PHE A 7 -0.26 -5.04 -0.49
N ASP A 8 -0.72 -4.74 0.73
CA ASP A 8 0.14 -4.11 1.70
C ASP A 8 1.24 -5.07 2.14
N LEU A 9 2.29 -4.56 2.75
CA LEU A 9 3.44 -5.35 3.19
C LEU A 9 3.34 -5.73 4.66
N ASP A 10 3.34 -4.70 5.51
CA ASP A 10 3.43 -4.82 6.97
C ASP A 10 2.06 -5.23 7.56
N GLY A 11 1.96 -6.40 8.19
CA GLY A 11 0.70 -6.95 8.70
C GLY A 11 -0.09 -7.79 7.67
N VAL A 12 0.24 -7.70 6.37
CA VAL A 12 -0.39 -8.51 5.32
C VAL A 12 0.53 -9.61 4.80
N LEU A 13 1.73 -9.27 4.32
CA LEU A 13 2.71 -10.25 3.83
C LEU A 13 3.67 -10.72 4.91
N ILE A 14 3.86 -9.89 5.95
CA ILE A 14 4.74 -10.20 7.08
C ILE A 14 4.22 -9.52 8.35
N ASP A 15 4.26 -10.25 9.48
CA ASP A 15 4.02 -9.67 10.79
C ASP A 15 5.30 -8.95 11.28
N SER A 16 5.45 -7.70 10.90
CA SER A 16 6.67 -6.91 11.10
C SER A 16 6.68 -6.07 12.38
N LYS A 17 5.62 -6.05 13.17
CA LYS A 17 5.47 -5.19 14.36
C LYS A 17 6.61 -5.37 15.35
N ASP A 18 6.95 -6.61 15.68
CA ASP A 18 8.04 -6.93 16.60
C ASP A 18 9.40 -6.53 16.03
N TYR A 19 9.62 -6.70 14.74
CA TYR A 19 10.86 -6.30 14.07
C TYR A 19 11.05 -4.79 14.07
N HIS A 20 10.00 -4.03 13.85
CA HIS A 20 10.05 -2.57 13.94
C HIS A 20 10.23 -2.06 15.37
N TYR A 21 9.67 -2.75 16.37
CA TYR A 21 9.89 -2.48 17.78
C TYR A 21 11.35 -2.72 18.16
N ASP A 22 11.90 -3.91 17.86
CA ASP A 22 13.27 -4.28 18.15
C ASP A 22 14.25 -3.29 17.50
N ALA A 23 14.06 -2.98 16.20
CA ALA A 23 14.92 -2.05 15.47
C ALA A 23 14.90 -0.64 16.05
N LEU A 24 13.75 -0.16 16.52
CA LEU A 24 13.64 1.15 17.15
C LEU A 24 14.34 1.17 18.51
N ASN A 25 14.09 0.18 19.37
CA ASN A 25 14.71 0.12 20.69
C ASN A 25 16.23 -0.03 20.64
N GLU A 26 16.74 -0.81 19.70
CA GLU A 26 18.19 -0.92 19.47
C GLU A 26 18.78 0.44 19.07
N ALA A 27 18.07 1.23 18.26
CA ALA A 27 18.50 2.57 17.86
C ALA A 27 18.38 3.61 18.99
N LEU A 28 17.39 3.49 19.88
CA LEU A 28 17.18 4.39 21.02
C LEU A 28 18.20 4.17 22.12
N GLY A 29 18.70 2.94 22.29
CA GLY A 29 19.53 2.54 23.44
C GLY A 29 18.71 2.45 24.73
N GLU A 30 19.38 2.04 25.82
CA GLU A 30 18.70 1.79 27.10
C GLU A 30 18.01 3.02 27.68
N GLU A 31 18.58 4.21 27.49
CA GLU A 31 18.09 5.46 28.07
C GLU A 31 16.69 5.86 27.61
N TYR A 32 16.39 5.64 26.33
CA TYR A 32 15.11 6.03 25.72
C TYR A 32 14.27 4.84 25.28
N ALA A 33 14.66 3.63 25.67
CA ALA A 33 13.93 2.41 25.32
C ALA A 33 12.46 2.50 25.75
N ILE A 34 11.58 1.91 24.93
CA ILE A 34 10.14 1.81 25.18
C ILE A 34 9.77 0.36 25.48
N SER A 35 8.80 0.16 26.36
CA SER A 35 8.26 -1.18 26.61
C SER A 35 7.36 -1.63 25.42
N ARG A 36 7.06 -2.93 25.36
CA ARG A 36 6.10 -3.44 24.34
C ARG A 36 4.71 -2.85 24.53
N GLU A 37 4.29 -2.62 25.77
CA GLU A 37 3.00 -2.00 26.10
C GLU A 37 2.97 -0.52 25.65
N GLU A 38 4.03 0.23 25.91
CA GLU A 38 4.19 1.60 25.41
C GLU A 38 4.18 1.62 23.88
N HIS A 39 4.86 0.66 23.23
CA HIS A 39 4.89 0.59 21.78
C HIS A 39 3.49 0.41 21.20
N VAL A 40 2.75 -0.60 21.67
CA VAL A 40 1.40 -0.91 21.16
C VAL A 40 0.40 0.21 21.45
N SER A 41 0.46 0.80 22.65
CA SER A 41 -0.53 1.81 23.07
C SER A 41 -0.30 3.20 22.47
N THR A 42 0.97 3.54 22.16
CA THR A 42 1.34 4.94 21.88
C THR A 42 2.08 5.12 20.56
N TYR A 43 2.90 4.15 20.15
CA TYR A 43 3.83 4.32 19.04
C TYR A 43 3.51 3.47 17.81
N ASP A 44 2.69 2.42 17.94
CA ASP A 44 2.38 1.53 16.81
C ASP A 44 1.64 2.29 15.69
N GLY A 45 1.96 1.94 14.44
CA GLY A 45 1.38 2.57 13.25
C GLY A 45 1.90 3.99 12.94
N LEU A 46 2.66 4.65 13.85
CA LEU A 46 3.20 5.98 13.59
C LEU A 46 4.48 5.92 12.74
N PRO A 47 4.72 6.92 11.87
CA PRO A 47 6.01 7.12 11.23
C PRO A 47 7.12 7.33 12.26
N THR A 48 8.36 6.93 11.94
CA THR A 48 9.50 7.06 12.88
C THR A 48 9.69 8.48 13.38
N THR A 49 9.55 9.50 12.53
CA THR A 49 9.64 10.91 12.91
C THR A 49 8.63 11.30 14.00
N ALA A 50 7.36 10.90 13.83
CA ALA A 50 6.33 11.16 14.85
C ALA A 50 6.62 10.42 16.17
N LYS A 51 7.19 9.21 16.10
CA LYS A 51 7.63 8.47 17.31
C LYS A 51 8.73 9.23 18.05
N LEU A 52 9.71 9.77 17.34
CA LEU A 52 10.80 10.55 17.94
C LEU A 52 10.30 11.85 18.60
N GLU A 53 9.36 12.54 17.94
CA GLU A 53 8.73 13.72 18.54
C GLU A 53 7.96 13.41 19.83
N LEU A 54 7.25 12.29 19.88
CA LEU A 54 6.56 11.83 21.09
C LEU A 54 7.57 11.41 22.17
N LEU A 55 8.69 10.78 21.82
CA LEU A 55 9.76 10.42 22.75
C LEU A 55 10.41 11.66 23.36
N SER A 56 10.57 12.73 22.58
CA SER A 56 11.04 14.02 23.14
C SER A 56 10.09 14.57 24.19
N LYS A 57 8.77 14.51 23.93
CA LYS A 57 7.77 14.97 24.89
C LYS A 57 7.68 14.09 26.14
N ASN A 58 7.75 12.76 25.96
CA ASN A 58 7.44 11.81 27.02
C ASN A 58 8.69 11.41 27.84
N LYS A 59 9.86 11.36 27.20
CA LYS A 59 11.12 10.86 27.79
C LYS A 59 12.29 11.83 27.67
N GLY A 60 12.08 13.03 27.10
CA GLY A 60 13.13 14.05 26.99
C GLY A 60 14.20 13.73 25.93
N LEU A 61 13.89 12.93 24.91
CA LEU A 61 14.83 12.64 23.82
C LEU A 61 15.28 13.94 23.13
N PRO A 62 16.59 14.26 23.06
CA PRO A 62 17.07 15.45 22.38
C PRO A 62 16.80 15.41 20.87
N ALA A 63 16.30 16.51 20.32
CA ALA A 63 15.97 16.60 18.88
C ALA A 63 17.21 16.43 17.97
N GLU A 64 18.40 16.78 18.47
CA GLU A 64 19.67 16.63 17.77
C GLU A 64 19.99 15.16 17.46
N ARG A 65 19.40 14.20 18.21
CA ARG A 65 19.59 12.77 17.99
C ARG A 65 18.65 12.15 16.98
N TYR A 66 17.67 12.89 16.47
CA TYR A 66 16.63 12.33 15.59
C TYR A 66 17.21 11.70 14.33
N GLU A 67 18.12 12.37 13.66
CA GLU A 67 18.71 11.88 12.40
C GLU A 67 19.56 10.63 12.64
N GLU A 68 20.37 10.62 13.70
CA GLU A 68 21.17 9.46 14.12
C GLU A 68 20.28 8.24 14.38
N ILE A 69 19.24 8.41 15.23
CA ILE A 69 18.34 7.33 15.62
C ILE A 69 17.52 6.86 14.41
N TRP A 70 17.06 7.77 13.56
CA TRP A 70 16.34 7.42 12.35
C TRP A 70 17.20 6.53 11.43
N ARG A 71 18.46 6.90 11.20
CA ARG A 71 19.41 6.11 10.38
C ARG A 71 19.68 4.75 11.00
N ALA A 72 20.04 4.72 12.28
CA ALA A 72 20.30 3.48 13.00
C ALA A 72 19.09 2.55 12.96
N LYS A 73 17.86 3.08 13.17
CA LYS A 73 16.62 2.31 13.05
C LYS A 73 16.43 1.71 11.64
N GLN A 74 16.74 2.45 10.59
CA GLN A 74 16.64 1.90 9.22
C GLN A 74 17.65 0.78 8.99
N GLU A 75 18.89 0.95 9.44
CA GLU A 75 19.96 -0.06 9.33
C GLU A 75 19.61 -1.32 10.13
N ASN A 76 19.15 -1.17 11.37
CA ASN A 76 18.70 -2.28 12.22
C ASN A 76 17.51 -3.01 11.60
N THR A 77 16.55 -2.26 11.07
CA THR A 77 15.40 -2.84 10.34
C THR A 77 15.87 -3.73 9.19
N LEU A 78 16.77 -3.21 8.35
CA LEU A 78 17.33 -3.98 7.22
C LEU A 78 18.13 -5.20 7.68
N HIS A 79 18.90 -5.06 8.77
CA HIS A 79 19.65 -6.18 9.34
C HIS A 79 18.71 -7.29 9.84
N ILE A 80 17.68 -6.92 10.59
CA ILE A 80 16.68 -7.85 11.12
C ILE A 80 15.98 -8.59 9.98
N PHE A 81 15.48 -7.89 8.96
CA PHE A 81 14.81 -8.54 7.82
C PHE A 81 15.74 -9.44 7.01
N LYS A 82 17.00 -9.08 6.85
CA LYS A 82 17.99 -9.93 6.18
C LYS A 82 18.31 -11.22 6.94
N THR A 83 18.25 -11.20 8.27
CA THR A 83 18.72 -12.30 9.12
C THR A 83 17.60 -13.15 9.70
N LYS A 84 16.41 -12.56 9.95
CA LYS A 84 15.31 -13.24 10.65
C LYS A 84 14.13 -13.61 9.73
N VAL A 85 14.10 -13.13 8.49
CA VAL A 85 13.02 -13.45 7.53
C VAL A 85 13.51 -14.50 6.56
N ASP A 86 12.75 -15.57 6.45
CA ASP A 86 12.98 -16.67 5.50
C ASP A 86 11.89 -16.71 4.43
N LYS A 87 12.09 -17.57 3.41
CA LYS A 87 11.10 -17.79 2.36
C LYS A 87 9.79 -18.31 2.94
N ASP A 88 8.70 -17.69 2.52
CA ASP A 88 7.35 -18.15 2.83
C ASP A 88 6.78 -18.90 1.62
N TYR A 89 6.90 -20.22 1.66
CA TYR A 89 6.48 -21.08 0.54
C TYR A 89 4.96 -21.09 0.34
N GLU A 90 4.18 -20.83 1.39
CA GLU A 90 2.73 -20.70 1.29
C GLU A 90 2.36 -19.43 0.51
N LEU A 91 2.94 -18.28 0.88
CA LEU A 91 2.77 -17.03 0.12
C LEU A 91 3.25 -17.17 -1.32
N MET A 92 4.41 -17.77 -1.52
CA MET A 92 4.92 -18.03 -2.88
C MET A 92 3.90 -18.81 -3.72
N GLY A 93 3.26 -19.84 -3.14
CA GLY A 93 2.19 -20.58 -3.81
C GLY A 93 0.99 -19.72 -4.19
N TYR A 94 0.54 -18.83 -3.31
CA TYR A 94 -0.56 -17.90 -3.62
C TYR A 94 -0.20 -16.89 -4.71
N PHE A 95 1.00 -16.34 -4.66
CA PHE A 95 1.47 -15.39 -5.66
C PHE A 95 1.65 -16.06 -7.03
N GLN A 96 2.26 -17.24 -7.06
CA GLN A 96 2.41 -18.04 -8.27
C GLN A 96 1.04 -18.33 -8.90
N GLN A 97 0.07 -18.78 -8.10
CA GLN A 97 -1.31 -19.03 -8.56
C GLN A 97 -1.95 -17.80 -9.20
N LEU A 98 -1.80 -16.62 -8.59
CA LEU A 98 -2.34 -15.37 -9.15
C LEU A 98 -1.68 -15.04 -10.49
N VAL A 99 -0.36 -15.14 -10.58
CA VAL A 99 0.39 -14.85 -11.81
C VAL A 99 0.03 -15.84 -12.93
N GLU A 100 -0.04 -17.13 -12.65
CA GLU A 100 -0.40 -18.18 -13.61
C GLU A 100 -1.83 -18.00 -14.15
N GLU A 101 -2.74 -17.50 -13.32
CA GLU A 101 -4.12 -17.17 -13.73
C GLU A 101 -4.25 -15.81 -14.45
N GLY A 102 -3.12 -15.10 -14.66
CA GLY A 102 -3.04 -13.86 -15.44
C GLY A 102 -3.37 -12.58 -14.68
N TYR A 103 -3.42 -12.62 -13.36
CA TYR A 103 -3.54 -11.41 -12.54
C TYR A 103 -2.20 -10.67 -12.48
N LYS A 104 -2.27 -9.34 -12.47
CA LYS A 104 -1.13 -8.50 -12.14
C LYS A 104 -1.02 -8.36 -10.62
N VAL A 105 0.20 -8.36 -10.12
CA VAL A 105 0.48 -8.30 -8.68
C VAL A 105 1.34 -7.09 -8.36
N ALA A 106 0.89 -6.29 -7.39
CA ALA A 106 1.63 -5.15 -6.89
C ALA A 106 1.74 -5.18 -5.36
N VAL A 107 2.74 -4.48 -4.84
CA VAL A 107 2.88 -4.23 -3.40
C VAL A 107 2.96 -2.73 -3.15
N ALA A 108 2.21 -2.22 -2.16
CA ALA A 108 2.18 -0.81 -1.79
C ALA A 108 2.35 -0.65 -0.27
N SER A 109 3.46 -0.05 0.17
CA SER A 109 3.83 0.05 1.61
C SER A 109 4.32 1.44 1.99
N ASN A 110 3.99 1.87 3.24
CA ASN A 110 4.57 3.06 3.86
C ASN A 110 6.04 2.87 4.31
N SER A 111 6.62 1.71 4.09
CA SER A 111 8.05 1.46 4.32
C SER A 111 8.90 2.06 3.20
N ILE A 112 10.20 2.31 3.47
CA ILE A 112 11.15 2.79 2.46
C ILE A 112 11.42 1.72 1.39
N ARG A 113 11.78 2.14 0.19
CA ARG A 113 11.96 1.27 -0.98
C ARG A 113 12.89 0.08 -0.71
N ASN A 114 14.01 0.33 -0.04
CA ASN A 114 14.98 -0.72 0.26
C ASN A 114 14.42 -1.77 1.22
N THR A 115 13.64 -1.38 2.21
CA THR A 115 12.95 -2.30 3.12
C THR A 115 11.94 -3.16 2.38
N VAL A 116 11.08 -2.56 1.54
CA VAL A 116 10.12 -3.31 0.72
C VAL A 116 10.83 -4.34 -0.14
N LYS A 117 11.87 -3.93 -0.86
CA LYS A 117 12.64 -4.82 -1.73
C LYS A 117 13.25 -6.00 -0.97
N ILE A 118 13.88 -5.75 0.18
CA ILE A 118 14.53 -6.80 0.97
C ILE A 118 13.50 -7.79 1.51
N ILE A 119 12.37 -7.31 2.04
CA ILE A 119 11.31 -8.20 2.54
C ILE A 119 10.78 -9.09 1.40
N LEU A 120 10.44 -8.52 0.24
CA LEU A 120 9.97 -9.29 -0.91
C LEU A 120 10.99 -10.32 -1.38
N LEU A 121 12.28 -9.96 -1.40
CA LEU A 121 13.36 -10.87 -1.74
C LEU A 121 13.48 -12.01 -0.73
N ARG A 122 13.44 -11.71 0.57
CA ARG A 122 13.58 -12.69 1.64
C ARG A 122 12.40 -13.65 1.71
N LEU A 123 11.18 -13.15 1.54
CA LEU A 123 9.96 -13.97 1.43
C LEU A 123 9.92 -14.82 0.14
N GLY A 124 10.78 -14.56 -0.85
CA GLY A 124 10.75 -15.23 -2.16
C GLY A 124 9.66 -14.70 -3.10
N LEU A 125 9.13 -13.50 -2.85
CA LEU A 125 7.99 -12.94 -3.59
C LEU A 125 8.39 -12.00 -4.73
N LEU A 126 9.64 -11.51 -4.74
CA LEU A 126 10.06 -10.44 -5.65
C LEU A 126 9.85 -10.79 -7.14
N GLU A 127 10.00 -12.05 -7.52
CA GLU A 127 9.84 -12.52 -8.90
C GLU A 127 8.37 -12.55 -9.38
N PHE A 128 7.41 -12.58 -8.45
CA PHE A 128 5.98 -12.60 -8.76
C PHE A 128 5.35 -11.20 -8.77
N VAL A 129 6.09 -10.16 -8.38
CA VAL A 129 5.58 -8.79 -8.24
C VAL A 129 5.93 -7.96 -9.46
N ASP A 130 4.91 -7.50 -10.19
CA ASP A 130 5.10 -6.63 -11.37
C ASP A 130 5.62 -5.24 -10.99
N ILE A 131 5.16 -4.69 -9.86
CA ILE A 131 5.63 -3.41 -9.32
C ILE A 131 5.47 -3.37 -7.80
N TYR A 132 6.41 -2.73 -7.12
CA TYR A 132 6.22 -2.32 -5.73
C TYR A 132 6.40 -0.81 -5.58
N VAL A 133 5.55 -0.21 -4.74
CA VAL A 133 5.49 1.23 -4.45
C VAL A 133 5.74 1.45 -2.97
N SER A 134 6.74 2.25 -2.67
CA SER A 134 7.18 2.63 -1.32
C SER A 134 6.71 4.05 -0.96
N ASN A 135 6.98 4.48 0.27
CA ASN A 135 6.73 5.85 0.70
C ASN A 135 7.57 6.90 -0.06
N GLU A 136 8.69 6.49 -0.67
CA GLU A 136 9.58 7.35 -1.45
C GLU A 136 9.07 7.59 -2.87
N ASP A 137 8.04 6.87 -3.29
CA ASP A 137 7.51 6.90 -4.65
C ASP A 137 6.36 7.87 -4.86
N VAL A 138 5.82 8.41 -3.78
CA VAL A 138 4.64 9.28 -3.77
C VAL A 138 4.84 10.48 -2.85
N VAL A 139 4.18 11.58 -3.17
CA VAL A 139 4.23 12.79 -2.32
C VAL A 139 3.41 12.63 -1.04
N ARG A 140 2.31 11.87 -1.13
CA ARG A 140 1.41 11.63 0.00
C ARG A 140 1.26 10.12 0.22
N ASN A 141 1.70 9.70 1.39
CA ASN A 141 1.60 8.30 1.84
C ASN A 141 0.19 7.97 2.33
N LYS A 142 -0.08 6.69 2.64
CA LYS A 142 -1.31 6.28 3.31
C LYS A 142 -1.54 7.16 4.54
N PRO A 143 -2.74 7.67 4.76
CA PRO A 143 -4.03 7.25 4.22
C PRO A 143 -4.41 7.80 2.83
N PHE A 144 -3.56 8.56 2.14
CA PHE A 144 -3.86 8.99 0.78
C PHE A 144 -3.76 7.82 -0.21
N PRO A 145 -4.63 7.78 -1.25
CA PRO A 145 -4.68 6.67 -2.21
C PRO A 145 -3.55 6.67 -3.25
N SER A 146 -2.60 7.59 -3.15
CA SER A 146 -1.56 7.85 -4.16
C SER A 146 -0.76 6.61 -4.57
N MET A 147 -0.43 5.72 -3.61
CA MET A 147 0.32 4.50 -3.89
C MET A 147 -0.49 3.52 -4.74
N TYR A 148 -1.77 3.36 -4.43
CA TYR A 148 -2.67 2.47 -5.17
C TYR A 148 -2.91 2.98 -6.58
N TRP A 149 -3.16 4.29 -6.73
CA TRP A 149 -3.27 4.92 -8.05
C TRP A 149 -1.99 4.75 -8.87
N LYS A 150 -0.81 4.85 -8.24
CA LYS A 150 0.46 4.63 -8.93
C LYS A 150 0.60 3.20 -9.43
N CYS A 151 0.21 2.20 -8.64
CA CYS A 151 0.18 0.79 -9.08
C CYS A 151 -0.77 0.61 -10.27
N MET A 152 -1.99 1.13 -10.17
CA MET A 152 -2.98 1.04 -11.26
C MET A 152 -2.50 1.71 -12.55
N MET A 153 -1.98 2.92 -12.45
CA MET A 153 -1.45 3.64 -13.62
C MET A 153 -0.28 2.90 -14.29
N ALA A 154 0.64 2.35 -13.49
CA ALA A 154 1.79 1.63 -14.01
C ALA A 154 1.42 0.33 -14.73
N LEU A 155 0.34 -0.33 -14.30
CA LEU A 155 -0.08 -1.63 -14.83
C LEU A 155 -1.32 -1.55 -15.74
N GLY A 156 -1.86 -0.36 -15.96
CA GLY A 156 -3.02 -0.15 -16.83
C GLY A 156 -4.30 -0.78 -16.29
N ALA A 157 -4.49 -0.78 -14.96
CA ALA A 157 -5.67 -1.29 -14.29
C ALA A 157 -6.63 -0.17 -13.90
N LEU A 158 -7.92 -0.49 -13.81
CA LEU A 158 -8.97 0.42 -13.33
C LEU A 158 -9.36 0.07 -11.88
N PRO A 159 -9.97 1.00 -11.13
CA PRO A 159 -10.41 0.72 -9.76
C PRO A 159 -11.32 -0.51 -9.63
N ASP A 160 -12.29 -0.67 -10.53
CA ASP A 160 -13.23 -1.81 -10.53
C ASP A 160 -12.53 -3.15 -10.85
N ASP A 161 -11.39 -3.11 -11.55
CA ASP A 161 -10.57 -4.28 -11.85
C ASP A 161 -9.43 -4.50 -10.83
N THR A 162 -9.45 -3.79 -9.68
CA THR A 162 -8.38 -3.81 -8.69
C THR A 162 -8.90 -4.20 -7.31
N VAL A 163 -8.22 -5.14 -6.66
CA VAL A 163 -8.43 -5.52 -5.26
C VAL A 163 -7.21 -5.13 -4.44
N ILE A 164 -7.43 -4.52 -3.28
CA ILE A 164 -6.39 -4.15 -2.31
C ILE A 164 -6.57 -4.96 -1.03
N LEU A 165 -5.47 -5.52 -0.52
CA LEU A 165 -5.42 -6.21 0.77
C LEU A 165 -4.71 -5.33 1.78
N GLU A 166 -5.35 -5.05 2.92
CA GLU A 166 -4.87 -4.13 3.95
C GLU A 166 -5.27 -4.55 5.36
N ASP A 167 -4.34 -4.39 6.32
CA ASP A 167 -4.59 -4.65 7.74
C ASP A 167 -4.87 -3.37 8.54
N SER A 168 -4.19 -2.28 8.20
CA SER A 168 -4.19 -1.04 8.97
C SER A 168 -5.38 -0.12 8.66
N HIS A 169 -5.83 0.65 9.66
CA HIS A 169 -6.89 1.64 9.47
C HIS A 169 -6.54 2.68 8.40
N ILE A 170 -5.29 3.19 8.41
CA ILE A 170 -4.85 4.21 7.45
C ILE A 170 -4.76 3.65 6.02
N GLY A 171 -4.32 2.41 5.86
CA GLY A 171 -4.25 1.77 4.57
C GLY A 171 -5.64 1.42 4.03
N ARG A 172 -6.55 0.93 4.87
CA ARG A 172 -7.96 0.70 4.52
C ARG A 172 -8.64 1.99 4.06
N GLN A 173 -8.38 3.12 4.74
CA GLN A 173 -8.91 4.43 4.31
C GLN A 173 -8.40 4.80 2.91
N GLY A 174 -7.10 4.67 2.66
CA GLY A 174 -6.52 4.93 1.33
C GLY A 174 -7.08 4.00 0.25
N ALA A 175 -7.31 2.72 0.57
CA ALA A 175 -7.92 1.77 -0.34
C ALA A 175 -9.35 2.16 -0.71
N LEU A 176 -10.17 2.56 0.27
CA LEU A 176 -11.54 3.06 0.03
C LEU A 176 -11.54 4.34 -0.83
N ASP A 177 -10.62 5.27 -0.52
CA ASP A 177 -10.51 6.53 -1.27
C ASP A 177 -10.01 6.32 -2.71
N SER A 178 -9.27 5.24 -2.96
CA SER A 178 -8.85 4.84 -4.31
C SER A 178 -9.99 4.32 -5.19
N LYS A 179 -11.15 3.99 -4.58
CA LYS A 179 -12.34 3.40 -5.21
C LYS A 179 -12.14 1.95 -5.66
N CYS A 180 -11.07 1.30 -5.22
CA CYS A 180 -10.83 -0.12 -5.46
C CYS A 180 -11.63 -1.01 -4.50
N HIS A 181 -11.70 -2.28 -4.80
CA HIS A 181 -12.23 -3.27 -3.87
C HIS A 181 -11.25 -3.48 -2.72
N LEU A 182 -11.76 -3.47 -1.48
CA LEU A 182 -10.97 -3.72 -0.28
C LEU A 182 -11.27 -5.13 0.27
N VAL A 183 -10.22 -5.91 0.47
CA VAL A 183 -10.26 -7.15 1.25
C VAL A 183 -9.46 -6.91 2.54
N PRO A 184 -10.14 -6.70 3.67
CA PRO A 184 -9.45 -6.49 4.93
C PRO A 184 -8.74 -7.78 5.39
N ILE A 185 -7.53 -7.62 5.89
CA ILE A 185 -6.68 -8.63 6.50
C ILE A 185 -6.47 -8.25 7.96
N GLU A 186 -6.47 -9.19 8.88
CA GLU A 186 -6.23 -8.92 10.30
C GLU A 186 -4.73 -9.04 10.65
N ASN A 187 -4.05 -10.00 10.05
CA ASN A 187 -2.61 -10.26 10.18
C ASN A 187 -2.16 -11.21 9.06
N ARG A 188 -0.85 -11.55 9.01
CA ARG A 188 -0.29 -12.45 7.98
C ARG A 188 -1.04 -13.80 7.88
N SER A 189 -1.44 -14.39 9.02
CA SER A 189 -2.10 -15.70 9.01
C SER A 189 -3.54 -15.69 8.48
N ASP A 190 -4.18 -14.51 8.41
CA ASP A 190 -5.49 -14.33 7.79
C ASP A 190 -5.42 -14.35 6.25
N LEU A 191 -4.23 -14.10 5.67
CA LEU A 191 -4.00 -14.27 4.24
C LEU A 191 -3.81 -15.76 3.91
N ASN A 192 -4.89 -16.41 3.51
CA ASN A 192 -5.01 -17.83 3.23
C ASN A 192 -5.75 -18.08 1.91
N GLN A 193 -5.89 -19.34 1.51
CA GLN A 193 -6.57 -19.72 0.26
C GLN A 193 -7.98 -19.15 0.15
N THR A 194 -8.72 -19.08 1.26
CA THR A 194 -10.09 -18.52 1.26
C THR A 194 -10.08 -17.03 0.85
N LYS A 195 -9.08 -16.26 1.30
CA LYS A 195 -8.91 -14.85 0.89
C LYS A 195 -8.52 -14.75 -0.58
N ILE A 196 -7.62 -15.61 -1.06
CA ILE A 196 -7.26 -15.68 -2.49
C ILE A 196 -8.48 -15.98 -3.36
N ASP A 197 -9.28 -16.96 -2.98
CA ASP A 197 -10.52 -17.30 -3.70
C ASP A 197 -11.55 -16.15 -3.67
N ARG A 198 -11.60 -15.40 -2.56
CA ARG A 198 -12.44 -14.20 -2.45
C ARG A 198 -12.00 -13.10 -3.43
N ILE A 199 -10.70 -12.84 -3.53
CA ILE A 199 -10.13 -11.88 -4.49
C ILE A 199 -10.56 -12.25 -5.90
N LYS A 200 -10.38 -13.51 -6.29
CA LYS A 200 -10.74 -14.00 -7.62
C LYS A 200 -12.23 -13.83 -7.91
N ARG A 201 -13.09 -14.16 -6.96
CA ARG A 201 -14.54 -13.97 -7.10
C ARG A 201 -14.93 -12.52 -7.32
N ILE A 202 -14.32 -11.58 -6.58
CA ILE A 202 -14.57 -10.14 -6.78
C ILE A 202 -14.21 -9.74 -8.20
N LEU A 203 -12.99 -10.03 -8.64
CA LEU A 203 -12.50 -9.63 -9.97
C LEU A 203 -13.23 -10.32 -11.13
N GLN A 204 -13.69 -11.55 -10.94
CA GLN A 204 -14.49 -12.26 -11.95
C GLN A 204 -15.93 -11.72 -12.06
N SER A 205 -16.54 -11.29 -10.95
CA SER A 205 -17.88 -10.72 -10.96
C SER A 205 -17.93 -9.39 -11.73
N GLU A 206 -16.88 -8.59 -11.66
CA GLU A 206 -16.78 -7.34 -12.41
C GLU A 206 -16.65 -7.59 -13.94
N LYS A 207 -15.92 -8.62 -14.36
CA LYS A 207 -15.89 -9.02 -15.79
C LYS A 207 -17.29 -9.30 -16.35
N GLN A 208 -18.16 -9.92 -15.56
CA GLN A 208 -19.51 -10.21 -15.97
C GLN A 208 -20.37 -8.95 -16.11
N LYS A 209 -20.22 -7.96 -15.22
CA LYS A 209 -20.93 -6.69 -15.31
C LYS A 209 -20.56 -5.92 -16.58
N VAL A 210 -19.27 -5.78 -16.87
CA VAL A 210 -18.78 -5.06 -18.06
C VAL A 210 -19.31 -5.69 -19.36
N ALA A 211 -19.49 -6.99 -19.41
CA ALA A 211 -20.08 -7.66 -20.58
C ALA A 211 -21.55 -7.24 -20.84
N TRP A 212 -22.28 -6.75 -19.82
CA TRP A 212 -23.66 -6.28 -19.94
C TRP A 212 -23.77 -4.77 -20.19
N GLU A 213 -22.78 -3.97 -19.76
CA GLU A 213 -22.81 -2.51 -19.81
C GLU A 213 -22.11 -1.90 -21.04
N SER A 214 -21.67 -2.71 -22.01
CA SER A 214 -20.79 -2.29 -23.11
C SER A 214 -21.42 -1.34 -24.15
N LYS A 215 -22.38 -0.49 -23.77
CA LYS A 215 -22.99 0.52 -24.65
C LYS A 215 -22.62 1.97 -24.34
N THR A 216 -21.85 2.23 -23.30
CA THR A 216 -21.41 3.60 -22.98
C THR A 216 -19.89 3.68 -22.86
N MET A 217 -19.28 4.45 -23.76
CA MET A 217 -17.84 4.76 -23.69
C MET A 217 -17.65 6.01 -22.84
N ASN A 218 -16.96 5.89 -21.69
CA ASN A 218 -16.53 7.05 -20.92
C ASN A 218 -15.14 7.47 -21.41
N VAL A 219 -15.03 8.67 -22.00
CA VAL A 219 -13.76 9.23 -22.44
C VAL A 219 -13.28 10.23 -21.41
N LEU A 220 -12.19 9.93 -20.71
CA LEU A 220 -11.48 10.88 -19.86
C LEU A 220 -10.51 11.70 -20.73
N ILE A 221 -10.80 12.97 -20.92
CA ILE A 221 -9.90 13.89 -21.60
C ILE A 221 -9.14 14.71 -20.54
N PRO A 222 -7.86 14.44 -20.28
CA PRO A 222 -7.07 15.27 -19.37
C PRO A 222 -6.84 16.62 -20.04
N MET A 223 -7.35 17.69 -19.41
CA MET A 223 -7.17 19.06 -19.91
C MET A 223 -6.35 19.88 -18.91
N ALA A 224 -5.23 20.44 -19.36
CA ALA A 224 -4.43 21.37 -18.57
C ALA A 224 -5.08 22.76 -18.51
N GLY A 225 -5.05 23.41 -17.36
CA GLY A 225 -5.50 24.79 -17.16
C GLY A 225 -6.84 24.97 -16.42
N ARG A 226 -7.12 26.20 -16.02
CA ARG A 226 -8.37 26.57 -15.34
C ARG A 226 -9.52 26.57 -16.34
N GLY A 227 -10.55 25.81 -16.15
CA GLY A 227 -11.72 25.63 -17.01
C GLY A 227 -12.44 26.86 -17.58
N SER A 228 -11.78 28.05 -17.65
CA SER A 228 -12.38 29.31 -18.07
C SER A 228 -13.02 29.28 -19.45
N ARG A 229 -12.45 28.53 -20.40
CA ARG A 229 -13.02 28.39 -21.75
C ARG A 229 -14.38 27.66 -21.77
N PHE A 230 -14.63 26.77 -20.81
CA PHE A 230 -15.90 26.05 -20.69
C PHE A 230 -16.92 26.86 -19.91
N ALA A 231 -16.50 27.65 -18.92
CA ALA A 231 -17.39 28.55 -18.19
C ALA A 231 -18.04 29.60 -19.10
N THR A 232 -17.29 30.12 -20.06
CA THR A 232 -17.82 31.08 -21.07
C THR A 232 -18.81 30.47 -22.05
N GLN A 233 -18.87 29.11 -22.16
CA GLN A 233 -19.81 28.37 -22.97
C GLN A 233 -20.99 27.79 -22.16
N GLY A 234 -21.14 28.20 -20.89
CA GLY A 234 -22.24 27.78 -20.03
C GLY A 234 -22.07 26.40 -19.36
N TYR A 235 -20.87 25.80 -19.43
CA TYR A 235 -20.60 24.56 -18.74
C TYR A 235 -20.26 24.82 -17.27
N THR A 236 -20.99 24.20 -16.37
CA THR A 236 -20.84 24.37 -14.89
C THR A 236 -20.00 23.27 -14.23
N PHE A 237 -19.56 22.27 -15.00
CA PHE A 237 -18.79 21.15 -14.44
C PHE A 237 -17.29 21.45 -14.39
N PRO A 238 -16.61 21.12 -13.27
CA PRO A 238 -15.15 21.20 -13.21
C PRO A 238 -14.52 20.16 -14.15
N LYS A 239 -13.41 20.51 -14.80
CA LYS A 239 -12.59 19.53 -15.51
C LYS A 239 -12.17 18.41 -14.57
N PRO A 240 -12.16 17.15 -15.01
CA PRO A 240 -12.25 16.64 -16.38
C PRO A 240 -13.61 16.02 -16.75
N LEU A 241 -14.67 16.28 -16.02
CA LEU A 241 -15.96 15.60 -16.19
C LEU A 241 -16.84 16.33 -17.22
N ILE A 242 -16.65 16.04 -18.49
CA ILE A 242 -17.57 16.44 -19.57
C ILE A 242 -18.18 15.16 -20.12
N ASP A 243 -19.49 15.07 -20.05
CA ASP A 243 -20.24 13.94 -20.60
C ASP A 243 -20.30 14.09 -22.13
N VAL A 244 -19.57 13.27 -22.84
CA VAL A 244 -19.58 13.24 -24.32
C VAL A 244 -20.56 12.16 -24.75
N ARG A 245 -21.80 12.54 -25.05
CA ARG A 245 -22.77 11.66 -25.70
C ARG A 245 -22.49 11.63 -27.20
N VAL A 246 -22.01 10.51 -27.68
CA VAL A 246 -21.97 10.27 -29.14
C VAL A 246 -23.36 9.77 -29.53
N ASN A 247 -24.15 10.62 -30.19
CA ASN A 247 -25.34 10.17 -30.85
C ASN A 247 -24.94 9.28 -32.04
N GLN A 248 -25.44 8.05 -32.04
CA GLN A 248 -25.41 7.17 -33.21
C GLN A 248 -26.38 7.67 -34.26
#